data_cb242e1635cef8aab3d2696ef81b8dd1
#
_entry.id   cb242e1635cef8aab3d2696ef81b8dd1
#
_cell.length_a   1.000
_cell.length_b   1.000
_cell.length_c   1.000
_cell.angle_alpha   90.00
_cell.angle_beta   90.00
_cell.angle_gamma   90.00
#
_symmetry.space_group_name_H-M   'P 1'
#
loop_
_entity.id
_entity.type
_entity.pdbx_description
1 polymer ?
#
loop_
_entity_poly.entity_id
_entity_poly.type
_entity_poly.pdbx_seq_one_letter_code
_entity_poly.pdbx_strand_id
1 'polypeptide(L)'
;INTSRGGVINELDLDYALKNKLIFGAGIDVFKIEPVTNENPLIKNKRVLLSPHSATFTNECKIRMAKNTIQNIIDFFENKLDNSMIVKL
;
A
#
# COMPACT_ATOMS: atom_id res chain seq x y z
N ILE A 1 -3.03 -8.45 -5.14
CA ILE A 1 -2.85 -6.98 -5.19
C ILE A 1 -2.33 -6.53 -3.83
N ASN A 2 -1.27 -5.69 -3.81
CA ASN A 2 -0.75 -5.06 -2.60
C ASN A 2 -0.74 -3.54 -2.76
N THR A 3 -1.61 -2.87 -2.03
CA THR A 3 -1.70 -1.41 -1.89
C THR A 3 -1.55 -0.97 -0.43
N SER A 4 -1.01 -1.86 0.43
CA SER A 4 -0.89 -1.60 1.88
C SER A 4 0.50 -1.09 2.25
N ARG A 5 1.48 -1.97 2.37
CA ARG A 5 2.88 -1.61 2.67
C ARG A 5 3.84 -2.55 1.95
N GLY A 6 5.01 -2.03 1.60
CA GLY A 6 6.14 -2.82 1.16
C GLY A 6 6.59 -3.80 2.25
N GLY A 7 7.14 -4.96 1.84
CA GLY A 7 7.56 -6.00 2.78
C GLY A 7 6.45 -6.94 3.27
N VAL A 8 5.16 -6.61 3.06
CA VAL A 8 4.05 -7.53 3.32
C VAL A 8 4.12 -8.75 2.40
N ILE A 9 4.61 -8.54 1.18
CA ILE A 9 4.90 -9.61 0.22
C ILE A 9 6.41 -9.60 -0.05
N ASN A 10 7.04 -10.77 -0.04
CA ASN A 10 8.42 -10.90 -0.48
C ASN A 10 8.48 -10.74 -2.00
N GLU A 11 9.19 -9.72 -2.50
CA GLU A 11 9.23 -9.36 -3.91
C GLU A 11 9.97 -10.39 -4.77
N LEU A 12 10.98 -11.08 -4.22
CA LEU A 12 11.69 -12.15 -4.91
C LEU A 12 10.80 -13.39 -5.08
N ASP A 13 10.09 -13.76 -4.03
CA ASP A 13 9.17 -14.91 -4.06
C ASP A 13 7.97 -14.63 -4.98
N LEU A 14 7.49 -13.37 -5.00
CA LEU A 14 6.45 -12.96 -5.92
C LEU A 14 6.91 -13.05 -7.37
N ASP A 15 8.11 -12.55 -7.67
CA ASP A 15 8.70 -12.65 -9.02
C ASP A 15 8.86 -14.11 -9.46
N TYR A 16 9.34 -14.97 -8.55
CA TYR A 16 9.43 -16.41 -8.78
C TYR A 16 8.07 -17.03 -9.10
N ALA A 17 7.05 -16.75 -8.28
CA ALA A 17 5.71 -17.29 -8.47
C ALA A 17 5.09 -16.87 -9.81
N LEU A 18 5.31 -15.62 -10.23
CA LEU A 18 4.84 -15.09 -11.51
C LEU A 18 5.57 -15.71 -12.70
N LYS A 19 6.90 -15.85 -12.64
CA LYS A 19 7.71 -16.48 -13.70
C LYS A 19 7.36 -17.95 -13.90
N ASN A 20 7.09 -18.66 -12.82
CA ASN A 20 6.69 -20.05 -12.84
C ASN A 20 5.20 -20.28 -13.05
N LYS A 21 4.42 -19.21 -13.31
CA LYS A 21 2.97 -19.25 -13.56
C LYS A 21 2.16 -19.89 -12.42
N LEU A 22 2.66 -19.81 -11.16
CA LEU A 22 1.95 -20.26 -9.98
C LEU A 22 0.76 -19.35 -9.67
N ILE A 23 0.88 -18.07 -10.08
CA ILE A 23 -0.21 -17.08 -10.08
C ILE A 23 -0.27 -16.41 -11.46
N PHE A 24 -1.43 -15.88 -11.79
CA PHE A 24 -1.68 -15.27 -13.10
C PHE A 24 -0.94 -13.93 -13.27
N GLY A 25 -1.03 -13.06 -12.27
CA GLY A 25 -0.46 -11.72 -12.28
C GLY A 25 -0.54 -11.06 -10.91
N ALA A 26 0.06 -9.88 -10.78
CA ALA A 26 0.02 -9.09 -9.56
C ALA A 26 -0.15 -7.60 -9.86
N GLY A 27 -0.74 -6.85 -8.91
CA GLY A 27 -0.76 -5.40 -8.87
C GLY A 27 -0.05 -4.92 -7.62
N ILE A 28 1.00 -4.12 -7.76
CA ILE A 28 1.87 -3.67 -6.66
C ILE A 28 2.00 -2.15 -6.72
N ASP A 29 1.56 -1.50 -5.64
CA ASP A 29 1.64 -0.05 -5.45
C ASP A 29 2.73 0.35 -4.45
N VAL A 30 3.22 -0.60 -3.65
CA VAL A 30 4.14 -0.37 -2.53
C VAL A 30 5.30 -1.35 -2.56
N PHE A 31 6.50 -0.88 -2.21
CA PHE A 31 7.74 -1.66 -2.32
C PHE A 31 8.49 -1.66 -1.00
N LYS A 32 9.33 -2.67 -0.77
CA LYS A 32 10.18 -2.77 0.42
C LYS A 32 11.17 -1.60 0.50
N ILE A 33 11.66 -1.16 -0.66
CA ILE A 33 12.53 0.02 -0.79
C ILE A 33 11.84 0.99 -1.74
N GLU A 34 11.57 2.19 -1.26
CA GLU A 34 10.97 3.28 -2.01
C GLU A 34 11.89 4.52 -1.98
N PRO A 35 12.14 5.17 -3.11
CA PRO A 35 11.67 4.86 -4.48
C PRO A 35 12.21 3.50 -4.99
N VAL A 36 11.35 2.81 -5.77
CA VAL A 36 11.74 1.53 -6.38
C VAL A 36 12.88 1.72 -7.38
N THR A 37 13.87 0.86 -7.35
CA THR A 37 15.02 0.91 -8.27
C THR A 37 14.91 -0.15 -9.38
N ASN A 38 15.67 0.05 -10.46
CA ASN A 38 15.73 -0.88 -11.58
C ASN A 38 16.25 -2.29 -11.22
N GLU A 39 16.80 -2.45 -10.02
CA GLU A 39 17.29 -3.71 -9.47
C GLU A 39 16.14 -4.57 -8.91
N ASN A 40 14.99 -3.94 -8.64
CA ASN A 40 13.82 -4.67 -8.14
C ASN A 40 13.35 -5.69 -9.19
N PRO A 41 13.21 -6.97 -8.82
CA PRO A 41 12.87 -8.03 -9.77
C PRO A 41 11.52 -7.82 -10.46
N LEU A 42 10.59 -7.14 -9.79
CA LEU A 42 9.25 -6.89 -10.32
C LEU A 42 9.21 -5.90 -11.48
N ILE A 43 10.20 -4.98 -11.58
CA ILE A 43 10.25 -3.94 -12.63
C ILE A 43 10.28 -4.55 -14.04
N LYS A 44 10.97 -5.68 -14.19
CA LYS A 44 11.11 -6.37 -15.50
C LYS A 44 10.09 -7.48 -15.70
N ASN A 45 9.23 -7.75 -14.72
CA ASN A 45 8.26 -8.83 -14.80
C ASN A 45 7.01 -8.38 -15.56
N LYS A 46 6.76 -8.98 -16.74
CA LYS A 46 5.62 -8.62 -17.61
C LYS A 46 4.25 -8.99 -17.06
N ARG A 47 4.18 -9.68 -15.92
CA ARG A 47 2.94 -10.11 -15.27
C ARG A 47 2.58 -9.26 -14.06
N VAL A 48 3.28 -8.14 -13.84
CA VAL A 48 3.02 -7.21 -12.75
C VAL A 48 2.58 -5.87 -13.32
N LEU A 49 1.53 -5.31 -12.74
CA LEU A 49 1.17 -3.91 -12.88
C LEU A 49 1.76 -3.17 -11.68
N LEU A 50 2.54 -2.13 -11.95
CA LEU A 50 3.22 -1.32 -10.93
C LEU A 50 2.65 0.09 -10.91
N SER A 51 2.51 0.65 -9.71
CA SER A 51 2.17 2.07 -9.50
C SER A 51 3.06 2.67 -8.40
N PRO A 52 3.30 3.98 -8.42
CA PRO A 52 4.30 4.62 -7.57
C PRO A 52 3.73 5.08 -6.22
N HIS A 53 3.21 4.15 -5.41
CA HIS A 53 2.60 4.40 -4.10
C HIS A 53 1.51 5.49 -4.19
N SER A 54 0.61 5.32 -5.14
CA SER A 54 -0.40 6.30 -5.53
C SER A 54 -1.85 5.79 -5.45
N ALA A 55 -2.08 4.63 -4.86
CA ALA A 55 -3.42 4.03 -4.76
C ALA A 55 -4.46 4.92 -4.06
N THR A 56 -3.99 5.88 -3.25
CA THR A 56 -4.86 6.87 -2.57
C THR A 56 -5.12 8.14 -3.38
N PHE A 57 -4.55 8.30 -4.57
CA PHE A 57 -4.64 9.53 -5.36
C PHE A 57 -5.93 9.65 -6.18
N THR A 58 -7.06 9.22 -5.60
CA THR A 58 -8.39 9.52 -6.12
C THR A 58 -9.00 10.70 -5.37
N ASN A 59 -9.90 11.46 -6.02
CA ASN A 59 -10.57 12.60 -5.39
C ASN A 59 -11.38 12.17 -4.17
N GLU A 60 -12.08 11.04 -4.25
CA GLU A 60 -12.88 10.49 -3.17
C GLU A 60 -12.00 10.10 -1.97
N CYS A 61 -10.86 9.48 -2.22
CA CYS A 61 -9.94 9.09 -1.16
C CYS A 61 -9.33 10.30 -0.46
N LYS A 62 -8.89 11.32 -1.22
CA LYS A 62 -8.34 12.56 -0.67
C LYS A 62 -9.34 13.27 0.25
N ILE A 63 -10.60 13.40 -0.20
CA ILE A 63 -11.66 14.04 0.59
C ILE A 63 -11.93 13.22 1.86
N ARG A 64 -12.04 11.90 1.75
CA ARG A 64 -12.28 11.02 2.89
C ARG A 64 -11.14 11.06 3.91
N MET A 65 -9.89 11.02 3.46
CA MET A 65 -8.72 11.12 4.32
C MET A 65 -8.70 12.46 5.08
N ALA A 66 -8.93 13.58 4.38
CA ALA A 66 -8.97 14.89 5.00
C ALA A 66 -10.08 14.99 6.06
N LYS A 67 -11.29 14.55 5.75
CA LYS A 67 -12.42 14.55 6.69
C LYS A 67 -12.13 13.67 7.92
N ASN A 68 -11.64 12.46 7.72
CA ASN A 68 -11.35 11.54 8.82
C ASN A 68 -10.24 12.09 9.73
N THR A 69 -9.21 12.71 9.16
CA THR A 69 -8.12 13.32 9.94
C THR A 69 -8.66 14.45 10.83
N ILE A 70 -9.46 15.34 10.27
CA ILE A 70 -10.07 16.43 11.03
C ILE A 70 -11.00 15.88 12.11
N GLN A 71 -11.85 14.91 11.79
CA GLN A 71 -12.77 14.30 12.73
C GLN A 71 -12.04 13.63 13.90
N ASN A 72 -10.98 12.88 13.64
CA ASN A 72 -10.17 12.25 14.68
C ASN A 72 -9.56 13.27 15.64
N ILE A 73 -9.14 14.43 15.14
CA ILE A 73 -8.63 15.53 15.98
C ILE A 73 -9.73 16.07 16.88
N ILE A 74 -10.92 16.32 16.33
CA ILE A 74 -12.08 16.80 17.11
C ILE A 74 -12.45 15.77 18.18
N ASP A 75 -12.58 14.51 17.78
CA ASP A 75 -12.95 13.41 18.69
C ASP A 75 -11.93 13.21 19.81
N PHE A 76 -10.64 13.42 19.52
CA PHE A 76 -9.59 13.39 20.55
C PHE A 76 -9.81 14.49 21.61
N PHE A 77 -10.05 15.73 21.21
CA PHE A 77 -10.27 16.82 22.15
C PHE A 77 -11.62 16.72 22.88
N GLU A 78 -12.61 16.08 22.29
CA GLU A 78 -13.92 15.82 22.91
C GLU A 78 -13.95 14.53 23.75
N ASN A 79 -12.84 13.81 23.90
CA ASN A 79 -12.74 12.50 24.55
C ASN A 79 -13.69 11.44 23.94
N LYS A 80 -13.91 11.49 22.64
CA LYS A 80 -14.78 10.57 21.88
C LYS A 80 -14.01 9.66 20.92
N LEU A 81 -12.67 9.79 20.89
CA LEU A 81 -11.85 8.99 19.97
C LEU A 81 -12.02 7.50 20.24
N ASP A 82 -12.31 6.75 19.19
CA ASP A 82 -12.39 5.28 19.27
C ASP A 82 -11.02 4.70 19.62
N ASN A 83 -10.97 3.91 20.70
CA ASN A 83 -9.74 3.28 21.17
C ASN A 83 -9.11 2.33 20.12
N SER A 84 -9.88 1.83 19.16
CA SER A 84 -9.35 1.03 18.05
C SER A 84 -8.49 1.84 17.08
N MET A 85 -8.62 3.17 17.09
CA MET A 85 -7.83 4.10 16.25
C MET A 85 -6.49 4.48 16.89
N ILE A 86 -6.24 4.04 18.13
CA ILE A 86 -5.00 4.35 18.88
C ILE A 86 -4.02 3.19 18.69
N VAL A 87 -2.84 3.49 18.13
CA VAL A 87 -1.75 2.53 18.06
C VAL A 87 -1.22 2.28 19.47
N LYS A 88 -1.31 1.06 19.95
CA LYS A 88 -0.65 0.64 21.20
C LYS A 88 0.80 0.31 20.87
N LEU A 89 1.72 1.06 21.47
CA LEU A 89 3.16 0.81 21.39
C LEU A 89 3.55 -0.37 22.26
#